data_9b49d4e89840876c9f757811eec5c4da
#
_entry.id   9b49d4e89840876c9f757811eec5c4da
#
_cell.length_a   1.000
_cell.length_b   1.000
_cell.length_c   1.000
_cell.angle_alpha   90.00
_cell.angle_beta   90.00
_cell.angle_gamma   90.00
#
_symmetry.space_group_name_H-M   'P 1'
#
loop_
_entity.id
_entity.type
_entity.pdbx_description
1 polymer ?
#
loop_
_entity_poly.entity_id
_entity_poly.type
_entity_poly.pdbx_seq_one_letter_code
_entity_poly.pdbx_strand_id
1 'polypeptide(L)' 'MSRAAVVERVTETYQGWIRHLFECERCQTSEVCRVGAPLKWAWKQARR' A
#
# COMPACT_ATOMS: atom_id res chain seq x y z
N MET A 1 2.77 2.07 21.90
CA MET A 1 2.66 1.08 20.79
C MET A 1 3.95 0.31 20.65
N SER A 2 3.87 -0.99 20.47
CA SER A 2 5.06 -1.79 20.27
C SER A 2 5.56 -1.66 18.82
N ARG A 3 6.87 -1.79 18.65
CA ARG A 3 7.48 -1.74 17.31
C ARG A 3 6.92 -2.82 16.39
N ALA A 4 6.62 -3.98 16.96
CA ALA A 4 6.09 -5.11 16.22
C ALA A 4 4.76 -4.78 15.55
N ALA A 5 3.87 -4.11 16.28
CA ALA A 5 2.57 -3.70 15.74
C ALA A 5 2.71 -2.72 14.57
N VAL A 6 3.65 -1.77 14.67
CA VAL A 6 3.91 -0.81 13.60
C VAL A 6 4.47 -1.50 12.37
N VAL A 7 5.42 -2.41 12.55
CA VAL A 7 6.03 -3.16 11.45
C VAL A 7 5.00 -4.04 10.75
N GLU A 8 4.14 -4.71 11.51
CA GLU A 8 3.07 -5.53 10.93
C GLU A 8 2.12 -4.70 10.08
N ARG A 9 1.74 -3.52 10.58
CA ARG A 9 0.84 -2.63 9.87
C ARG A 9 1.45 -2.15 8.55
N VAL A 10 2.72 -1.77 8.59
CA VAL A 10 3.43 -1.36 7.38
C VAL A 10 3.50 -2.51 6.38
N THR A 11 3.82 -3.70 6.85
CA THR A 11 3.92 -4.89 6.00
C THR A 11 2.58 -5.22 5.34
N GLU A 12 1.50 -5.20 6.11
CA GLU A 12 0.16 -5.49 5.59
C GLU A 12 -0.27 -4.49 4.52
N THR A 13 -0.10 -3.20 4.80
CA THR A 13 -0.47 -2.17 3.85
C THR A 13 0.41 -2.22 2.61
N TYR A 14 1.69 -2.50 2.77
CA TYR A 14 2.62 -2.64 1.66
C TYR A 14 2.25 -3.82 0.77
N GLN A 15 1.97 -4.98 1.36
CA GLN A 15 1.58 -6.17 0.61
C GLN A 15 0.29 -5.93 -0.18
N GLY A 16 -0.69 -5.29 0.44
CA GLY A 16 -1.94 -4.95 -0.25
C GLY A 16 -1.71 -4.03 -1.43
N TRP A 17 -0.88 -3.01 -1.25
CA TRP A 17 -0.54 -2.07 -2.30
C TRP A 17 0.22 -2.74 -3.45
N ILE A 18 1.26 -3.50 -3.12
CA ILE A 18 2.08 -4.19 -4.13
C ILE A 18 1.27 -5.22 -4.91
N ARG A 19 0.42 -5.98 -4.22
CA ARG A 19 -0.45 -6.95 -4.86
C ARG A 19 -1.36 -6.28 -5.88
N HIS A 20 -1.99 -5.18 -5.48
CA HIS A 20 -2.83 -4.41 -6.38
C HIS A 20 -2.03 -3.88 -7.57
N LEU A 21 -0.82 -3.38 -7.31
CA LEU A 21 0.05 -2.87 -8.35
C LEU A 21 0.34 -3.92 -9.42
N PHE A 22 0.59 -5.16 -9.02
CA PHE A 22 0.84 -6.26 -9.95
C PHE A 22 -0.39 -6.64 -10.76
N GLU A 23 -1.57 -6.52 -10.16
CA GLU A 23 -2.82 -6.92 -10.81
C GLU A 23 -3.48 -5.80 -11.61
N CYS A 24 -3.08 -4.57 -11.41
CA CYS A 24 -3.69 -3.42 -12.05
C CYS A 24 -2.77 -2.77 -13.07
N GLU A 25 -3.13 -2.89 -14.35
CA GLU A 25 -2.36 -2.30 -15.43
C GLU A 25 -2.27 -0.78 -15.33
N ARG A 26 -3.33 -0.13 -14.89
CA ARG A 26 -3.34 1.33 -14.75
C ARG A 26 -2.27 1.81 -13.78
N CYS A 27 -2.12 1.13 -12.66
CA CYS A 27 -1.11 1.47 -11.67
C CYS A 27 0.31 1.26 -12.19
N GLN A 28 0.47 0.32 -13.13
CA GLN A 28 1.77 0.03 -13.72
C GLN A 28 2.15 1.01 -14.83
N THR A 29 1.18 1.50 -15.57
CA THR A 29 1.45 2.27 -16.79
C THR A 29 1.38 3.79 -16.62
N SER A 30 0.54 4.30 -15.76
CA SER A 30 0.42 5.75 -15.65
C SER A 30 0.10 6.23 -14.24
N GLU A 31 -1.15 6.37 -13.89
CA GLU A 31 -1.55 6.94 -12.62
C GLU A 31 -2.15 5.89 -11.69
N VAL A 32 -2.05 6.17 -10.40
CA VAL A 32 -2.66 5.34 -9.38
C VAL A 32 -4.18 5.36 -9.56
N CYS A 33 -4.77 4.17 -9.69
CA CYS A 33 -6.21 4.06 -9.88
C CYS A 33 -6.99 4.35 -8.59
N ARG A 34 -8.32 4.40 -8.68
CA ARG A 34 -9.18 4.69 -7.53
C ARG A 34 -9.00 3.70 -6.37
N VAL A 35 -8.71 2.45 -6.70
CA VAL A 35 -8.50 1.41 -5.67
C VAL A 35 -7.09 1.47 -5.12
N GLY A 36 -6.10 1.72 -5.98
CA GLY A 36 -4.70 1.79 -5.57
C GLY A 36 -4.37 3.03 -4.75
N ALA A 37 -5.02 4.16 -5.02
CA ALA A 37 -4.75 5.41 -4.31
C ALA A 37 -4.91 5.28 -2.79
N PRO A 38 -6.04 4.78 -2.26
CA PRO A 38 -6.17 4.60 -0.81
C PRO A 38 -5.20 3.57 -0.23
N LEU A 39 -4.85 2.55 -1.00
CA LEU A 39 -3.87 1.55 -0.56
C LEU A 39 -2.49 2.17 -0.41
N LYS A 40 -2.06 2.94 -1.39
CA LYS A 40 -0.79 3.63 -1.35
C LYS A 40 -0.74 4.64 -0.21
N TRP A 41 -1.82 5.39 -0.04
CA TRP A 41 -1.93 6.37 1.03
C TRP A 41 -1.85 5.70 2.41
N ALA A 42 -2.56 4.59 2.59
CA ALA A 42 -2.54 3.84 3.84
C ALA A 42 -1.14 3.34 4.17
N TRP A 43 -0.42 2.85 3.16
CA TRP A 43 0.96 2.42 3.33
C TRP A 43 1.85 3.59 3.75
N LYS A 44 1.73 4.73 3.08
CA LYS A 44 2.50 5.93 3.43
C LYS A 44 2.23 6.39 4.85
N GLN A 45 0.98 6.35 5.29
CA GLN A 45 0.62 6.72 6.65
C GLN A 45 1.16 5.72 7.68
N ALA A 46 1.13 4.45 7.36
CA ALA A 46 1.60 3.40 8.25
C ALA A 46 3.11 3.49 8.51
N ARG A 47 3.87 3.94 7.53
CA ARG A 47 5.33 4.02 7.65
C ARG A 47 5.85 5.31 8.27
N ARG A 48 4.99 6.20 8.68
CA ARG A 48 5.37 7.44 9.35
C ARG A 48 5.83 7.24 10.78
#